data_0dd01a2ce07b5557673712f78a5e6115
#
_entry.id   0dd01a2ce07b5557673712f78a5e6115
#
_cell.length_a   1.000
_cell.length_b   1.000
_cell.length_c   1.000
_cell.angle_alpha   90.00
_cell.angle_beta   90.00
_cell.angle_gamma   90.00
#
_symmetry.space_group_name_H-M   'P 1'
#
loop_
_entity.id
_entity.type
_entity.pdbx_description
1 polymer ?
#
loop_
_entity_poly.entity_id
_entity_poly.type
_entity_poly.pdbx_seq_one_letter_code
_entity_poly.pdbx_strand_id
1 'polypeptide(L)'
;MTKTKKKPARKATKSAAKSTQPQLTLRCSRCGQPAAKDDKFCAECGLFLRDAYLDHRLLLALVEEKDGHSREARQQLEHLLQAEPNHVLANHMLGTFYFHQGTLDLAIERYQQAVAAAPTFVLAHYDLGVAWYHRCNMPEAIRAFRRCLELDPNYNAAHYRLAVSLFHAGQLEEASNQFKQSIALTPEYLMANYHIGVIHERRGETEAAEREFRRSLDEAVGEVSSLFHLAIIRRSKGDENGAEDLLRRAHEFGRAQSGTS
;
A
#
# COMPACT_ATOMS: atom_id res chain seq x y z
N MET A 1 8.17 27.63 90.19
CA MET A 1 8.38 26.31 89.53
C MET A 1 7.51 26.26 88.33
N THR A 2 8.03 26.64 87.14
CA THR A 2 7.29 26.70 85.89
C THR A 2 7.99 25.82 84.88
N LYS A 3 7.37 24.70 84.52
CA LYS A 3 7.89 23.75 83.52
C LYS A 3 7.57 24.23 82.12
N THR A 4 8.57 24.60 81.35
CA THR A 4 8.50 24.90 79.94
C THR A 4 8.47 23.63 79.14
N LYS A 5 7.36 23.38 78.38
CA LYS A 5 7.22 22.29 77.40
C LYS A 5 7.92 22.68 76.08
N LYS A 6 8.95 21.90 75.68
CA LYS A 6 9.56 21.96 74.34
C LYS A 6 8.59 21.36 73.30
N LYS A 7 8.30 22.12 72.24
CA LYS A 7 7.64 21.61 71.02
C LYS A 7 8.59 20.73 70.20
N PRO A 8 8.12 19.63 69.63
CA PRO A 8 8.96 18.82 68.74
C PRO A 8 9.12 19.47 67.36
N ALA A 9 10.32 19.45 66.82
CA ALA A 9 10.71 19.93 65.52
C ALA A 9 10.00 19.14 64.38
N ARG A 10 9.36 19.83 63.44
CA ARG A 10 8.83 19.28 62.20
C ARG A 10 10.02 18.84 61.33
N LYS A 11 10.10 17.52 61.03
CA LYS A 11 11.00 17.00 59.98
C LYS A 11 10.47 17.46 58.62
N ALA A 12 11.24 18.30 57.94
CA ALA A 12 11.01 18.63 56.53
C ALA A 12 11.31 17.39 55.67
N THR A 13 10.26 16.84 55.09
CA THR A 13 10.43 15.83 54.03
C THR A 13 10.94 16.54 52.79
N LYS A 14 12.18 16.29 52.43
CA LYS A 14 12.75 16.65 51.14
C LYS A 14 12.01 15.86 50.06
N SER A 15 11.10 16.52 49.35
CA SER A 15 10.61 16.05 48.05
C SER A 15 11.82 15.96 47.12
N ALA A 16 12.21 14.73 46.79
CA ALA A 16 13.18 14.49 45.74
C ALA A 16 12.51 14.86 44.42
N ALA A 17 12.91 15.99 43.87
CA ALA A 17 12.63 16.32 42.49
C ALA A 17 13.27 15.22 41.63
N LYS A 18 12.44 14.37 41.02
CA LYS A 18 12.91 13.47 39.96
C LYS A 18 13.44 14.36 38.84
N SER A 19 14.77 14.37 38.67
CA SER A 19 15.41 14.92 37.48
C SER A 19 14.90 14.14 36.28
N THR A 20 14.00 14.71 35.52
CA THR A 20 13.68 14.28 34.19
C THR A 20 14.91 14.54 33.32
N GLN A 21 15.78 13.54 33.22
CA GLN A 21 16.75 13.50 32.14
C GLN A 21 15.97 13.59 30.85
N PRO A 22 16.42 14.38 29.85
CA PRO A 22 15.78 14.38 28.54
C PRO A 22 15.90 12.96 28.00
N GLN A 23 14.75 12.26 27.92
CA GLN A 23 14.70 10.98 27.25
C GLN A 23 15.11 11.24 25.80
N LEU A 24 16.19 10.61 25.35
CA LEU A 24 16.61 10.63 23.95
C LEU A 24 15.41 10.18 23.12
N THR A 25 14.71 11.13 22.50
CA THR A 25 13.64 10.84 21.57
C THR A 25 14.26 10.44 20.25
N LEU A 26 14.03 9.21 19.83
CA LEU A 26 14.32 8.77 18.46
C LEU A 26 13.44 9.56 17.50
N ARG A 27 13.96 9.90 16.33
CA ARG A 27 13.14 10.46 15.25
C ARG A 27 12.91 9.39 14.18
N CYS A 28 11.68 9.25 13.76
CA CYS A 28 11.34 8.38 12.65
C CYS A 28 12.09 8.83 11.39
N SER A 29 12.83 7.92 10.76
CA SER A 29 13.60 8.22 9.56
C SER A 29 12.72 8.54 8.33
N ARG A 30 11.43 8.17 8.36
CA ARG A 30 10.48 8.39 7.29
C ARG A 30 9.72 9.71 7.40
N CYS A 31 9.14 10.02 8.57
CA CYS A 31 8.29 11.18 8.75
C CYS A 31 8.86 12.26 9.69
N GLY A 32 10.03 12.04 10.29
CA GLY A 32 10.71 12.98 11.19
C GLY A 32 10.06 13.12 12.58
N GLN A 33 8.93 12.47 12.84
CA GLN A 33 8.22 12.57 14.11
C GLN A 33 9.04 11.95 15.26
N PRO A 34 8.96 12.54 16.47
CA PRO A 34 9.60 11.98 17.65
C PRO A 34 8.89 10.68 18.05
N ALA A 35 9.67 9.69 18.44
CA ALA A 35 9.20 8.43 18.96
C ALA A 35 9.84 8.17 20.32
N ALA A 36 9.13 7.51 21.22
CA ALA A 36 9.70 7.09 22.48
C ALA A 36 10.74 5.97 22.25
N LYS A 37 11.69 5.84 23.19
CA LYS A 37 12.74 4.82 23.07
C LYS A 37 12.19 3.39 22.98
N ASP A 38 11.02 3.17 23.58
CA ASP A 38 10.38 1.85 23.67
C ASP A 38 9.31 1.65 22.58
N ASP A 39 9.09 2.64 21.69
CA ASP A 39 8.14 2.51 20.59
C ASP A 39 8.70 1.53 19.55
N LYS A 40 7.96 0.47 19.29
CA LYS A 40 8.29 -0.52 18.25
C LYS A 40 8.03 0.02 16.84
N PHE A 41 7.10 0.96 16.72
CA PHE A 41 6.67 1.58 15.47
C PHE A 41 6.52 3.08 15.64
N CYS A 42 6.71 3.82 14.57
CA CYS A 42 6.34 5.21 14.51
C CYS A 42 4.81 5.33 14.58
N ALA A 43 4.30 6.05 15.59
CA ALA A 43 2.87 6.26 15.76
C ALA A 43 2.21 6.99 14.58
N GLU A 44 2.98 7.80 13.84
CA GLU A 44 2.46 8.61 12.74
C GLU A 44 2.45 7.86 11.40
N CYS A 45 3.51 7.13 11.04
CA CYS A 45 3.61 6.53 9.72
C CYS A 45 3.73 5.00 9.73
N GLY A 46 3.66 4.39 10.90
CA GLY A 46 3.76 2.94 11.06
C GLY A 46 5.15 2.35 10.76
N LEU A 47 6.16 3.21 10.46
CA LEU A 47 7.50 2.71 10.19
C LEU A 47 8.05 1.97 11.40
N PHE A 48 8.59 0.79 11.17
CA PHE A 48 9.31 0.03 12.18
C PHE A 48 10.59 0.78 12.56
N LEU A 49 10.75 1.07 13.85
CA LEU A 49 11.92 1.78 14.37
C LEU A 49 13.06 0.79 14.62
N ARG A 50 14.21 1.07 14.04
CA ARG A 50 15.36 0.16 13.97
C ARG A 50 15.87 -0.38 15.31
N ASP A 51 15.61 0.37 16.38
CA ASP A 51 16.02 0.02 17.74
C ASP A 51 14.88 -0.61 18.56
N ALA A 52 13.70 -0.81 17.95
CA ALA A 52 12.66 -1.60 18.58
C ALA A 52 13.12 -3.06 18.63
N TYR A 53 13.06 -3.67 19.80
CA TYR A 53 13.31 -5.09 19.97
C TYR A 53 12.37 -5.86 19.04
N LEU A 54 12.93 -6.42 17.97
CA LEU A 54 12.21 -7.42 17.18
C LEU A 54 11.98 -8.62 18.11
N ASP A 55 10.72 -8.97 18.30
CA ASP A 55 10.39 -10.22 18.98
C ASP A 55 11.16 -11.35 18.28
N HIS A 56 11.81 -12.22 19.07
CA HIS A 56 12.60 -13.32 18.53
C HIS A 56 11.79 -14.20 17.56
N ARG A 57 10.49 -14.38 17.81
CA ARG A 57 9.58 -15.12 16.93
C ARG A 57 9.33 -14.43 15.61
N LEU A 58 9.27 -13.08 15.61
CA LEU A 58 9.16 -12.31 14.37
C LEU A 58 10.44 -12.43 13.54
N LEU A 59 11.62 -12.39 14.18
CA LEU A 59 12.90 -12.64 13.50
C LEU A 59 12.96 -14.04 12.90
N LEU A 60 12.56 -15.06 13.66
CA LEU A 60 12.50 -16.43 13.14
C LEU A 60 11.55 -16.53 11.96
N ALA A 61 10.35 -15.93 12.02
CA ALA A 61 9.40 -15.92 10.91
C ALA A 61 9.99 -15.26 9.66
N LEU A 62 10.73 -14.16 9.80
CA LEU A 62 11.41 -13.48 8.68
C LEU A 62 12.51 -14.34 8.05
N VAL A 63 13.27 -15.07 8.87
CA VAL A 63 14.32 -15.99 8.39
C VAL A 63 13.69 -17.18 7.67
N GLU A 64 12.70 -17.81 8.27
CA GLU A 64 11.98 -18.96 7.68
C GLU A 64 11.28 -18.59 6.36
N GLU A 65 10.73 -17.38 6.27
CA GLU A 65 10.15 -16.88 5.01
C GLU A 65 11.22 -16.71 3.93
N LYS A 66 12.35 -16.11 4.28
CA LYS A 66 13.48 -15.91 3.36
C LYS A 66 14.05 -17.22 2.84
N ASP A 67 14.09 -18.25 3.68
CA ASP A 67 14.61 -19.58 3.33
C ASP A 67 13.56 -20.47 2.64
N GLY A 68 12.35 -19.94 2.41
CA GLY A 68 11.26 -20.63 1.73
C GLY A 68 10.44 -21.57 2.62
N HIS A 69 10.63 -21.52 3.93
CA HIS A 69 9.92 -22.32 4.94
C HIS A 69 8.61 -21.63 5.38
N SER A 70 7.73 -21.39 4.42
CA SER A 70 6.50 -20.61 4.63
C SER A 70 5.56 -21.16 5.72
N ARG A 71 5.57 -22.47 5.96
CA ARG A 71 4.73 -23.10 7.00
C ARG A 71 5.27 -22.78 8.39
N GLU A 72 6.56 -22.90 8.56
CA GLU A 72 7.28 -22.65 9.82
C GLU A 72 7.19 -21.15 10.17
N ALA A 73 7.40 -20.27 9.18
CA ALA A 73 7.23 -18.83 9.33
C ALA A 73 5.81 -18.48 9.83
N ARG A 74 4.78 -19.08 9.23
CA ARG A 74 3.40 -18.88 9.66
C ARG A 74 3.17 -19.33 11.10
N GLN A 75 3.69 -20.49 11.49
CA GLN A 75 3.56 -21.00 12.87
C GLN A 75 4.19 -20.04 13.89
N GLN A 76 5.35 -19.44 13.58
CA GLN A 76 5.97 -18.46 14.46
C GLN A 76 5.13 -17.20 14.62
N LEU A 77 4.52 -16.71 13.52
CA LEU A 77 3.59 -15.57 13.57
C LEU A 77 2.34 -15.89 14.38
N GLU A 78 1.75 -17.08 14.20
CA GLU A 78 0.57 -17.54 14.96
C GLU A 78 0.89 -17.65 16.46
N HIS A 79 2.05 -18.19 16.84
CA HIS A 79 2.50 -18.24 18.24
C HIS A 79 2.71 -16.84 18.83
N LEU A 80 3.29 -15.92 18.06
CA LEU A 80 3.45 -14.53 18.50
C LEU A 80 2.08 -13.89 18.76
N LEU A 81 1.13 -14.09 17.86
CA LEU A 81 -0.22 -13.52 17.98
C LEU A 81 -1.07 -14.16 19.09
N GLN A 82 -0.76 -15.38 19.54
CA GLN A 82 -1.37 -15.95 20.75
C GLN A 82 -0.97 -15.17 22.02
N ALA A 83 0.27 -14.68 22.08
CA ALA A 83 0.76 -13.90 23.21
C ALA A 83 0.45 -12.39 23.05
N GLU A 84 0.54 -11.87 21.84
CA GLU A 84 0.32 -10.46 21.49
C GLU A 84 -0.68 -10.33 20.32
N PRO A 85 -1.99 -10.45 20.54
CA PRO A 85 -3.00 -10.47 19.46
C PRO A 85 -2.98 -9.22 18.57
N ASN A 86 -2.57 -8.07 19.11
CA ASN A 86 -2.50 -6.79 18.41
C ASN A 86 -1.11 -6.48 17.86
N HIS A 87 -0.22 -7.47 17.75
CA HIS A 87 1.12 -7.22 17.20
C HIS A 87 1.02 -6.86 15.71
N VAL A 88 1.32 -5.59 15.38
CA VAL A 88 1.06 -4.98 14.07
C VAL A 88 1.72 -5.74 12.93
N LEU A 89 3.04 -5.95 13.01
CA LEU A 89 3.78 -6.62 11.93
C LEU A 89 3.39 -8.10 11.80
N ALA A 90 3.16 -8.80 12.90
CA ALA A 90 2.76 -10.20 12.83
C ALA A 90 1.40 -10.35 12.13
N ASN A 91 0.43 -9.49 12.45
CA ASN A 91 -0.86 -9.47 11.75
C ASN A 91 -0.68 -9.11 10.27
N HIS A 92 0.12 -8.09 9.94
CA HIS A 92 0.37 -7.70 8.56
C HIS A 92 1.03 -8.84 7.76
N MET A 93 2.11 -9.44 8.28
CA MET A 93 2.82 -10.54 7.64
C MET A 93 1.93 -11.78 7.45
N LEU A 94 1.16 -12.14 8.48
CA LEU A 94 0.22 -13.26 8.38
C LEU A 94 -0.89 -12.98 7.35
N GLY A 95 -1.34 -11.71 7.25
CA GLY A 95 -2.24 -11.26 6.19
C GLY A 95 -1.64 -11.48 4.80
N THR A 96 -0.38 -11.12 4.61
CA THR A 96 0.36 -11.33 3.35
C THR A 96 0.48 -12.81 3.02
N PHE A 97 0.74 -13.67 4.01
CA PHE A 97 0.73 -15.11 3.84
C PHE A 97 -0.61 -15.63 3.29
N TYR A 98 -1.70 -15.26 3.95
CA TYR A 98 -3.04 -15.67 3.52
C TYR A 98 -3.42 -15.13 2.16
N PHE A 99 -2.98 -13.90 1.84
CA PHE A 99 -3.18 -13.31 0.52
C PHE A 99 -2.53 -14.13 -0.59
N HIS A 100 -1.25 -14.51 -0.42
CA HIS A 100 -0.54 -15.34 -1.39
C HIS A 100 -1.09 -16.77 -1.51
N GLN A 101 -1.75 -17.28 -0.47
CA GLN A 101 -2.47 -18.55 -0.51
C GLN A 101 -3.87 -18.43 -1.15
N GLY A 102 -4.31 -17.23 -1.53
CA GLY A 102 -5.65 -16.99 -2.07
C GLY A 102 -6.77 -17.00 -1.02
N THR A 103 -6.46 -17.12 0.27
CA THR A 103 -7.43 -17.09 1.37
C THR A 103 -7.75 -15.64 1.76
N LEU A 104 -8.43 -14.93 0.85
CA LEU A 104 -8.61 -13.48 0.93
C LEU A 104 -9.34 -13.02 2.19
N ASP A 105 -10.33 -13.76 2.66
CA ASP A 105 -11.10 -13.38 3.86
C ASP A 105 -10.21 -13.38 5.13
N LEU A 106 -9.30 -14.36 5.26
CA LEU A 106 -8.33 -14.40 6.35
C LEU A 106 -7.26 -13.29 6.21
N ALA A 107 -6.83 -13.02 4.98
CA ALA A 107 -5.90 -11.92 4.73
C ALA A 107 -6.49 -10.58 5.15
N ILE A 108 -7.74 -10.32 4.77
CA ILE A 108 -8.49 -9.10 5.11
C ILE A 108 -8.61 -8.97 6.63
N GLU A 109 -9.01 -10.04 7.33
CA GLU A 109 -9.11 -10.04 8.81
C GLU A 109 -7.77 -9.64 9.45
N ARG A 110 -6.66 -10.24 9.01
CA ARG A 110 -5.33 -9.92 9.56
C ARG A 110 -4.89 -8.50 9.25
N TYR A 111 -5.09 -8.03 8.04
CA TYR A 111 -4.80 -6.62 7.70
C TYR A 111 -5.67 -5.64 8.50
N GLN A 112 -6.95 -5.96 8.74
CA GLN A 112 -7.82 -5.14 9.59
C GLN A 112 -7.31 -5.08 11.03
N GLN A 113 -6.81 -6.19 11.60
CA GLN A 113 -6.17 -6.18 12.91
C GLN A 113 -4.91 -5.30 12.93
N ALA A 114 -4.09 -5.35 11.88
CA ALA A 114 -2.91 -4.52 11.76
C ALA A 114 -3.25 -3.03 11.70
N VAL A 115 -4.23 -2.61 10.90
CA VAL A 115 -4.64 -1.20 10.81
C VAL A 115 -5.41 -0.72 12.05
N ALA A 116 -6.11 -1.61 12.77
CA ALA A 116 -6.74 -1.28 14.03
C ALA A 116 -5.69 -1.01 15.13
N ALA A 117 -4.62 -1.81 15.17
CA ALA A 117 -3.52 -1.66 16.11
C ALA A 117 -2.59 -0.47 15.77
N ALA A 118 -2.42 -0.16 14.48
CA ALA A 118 -1.64 0.98 13.98
C ALA A 118 -2.38 1.69 12.84
N PRO A 119 -3.28 2.65 13.15
CA PRO A 119 -4.11 3.34 12.15
C PRO A 119 -3.34 4.18 11.12
N THR A 120 -2.06 4.44 11.37
CA THR A 120 -1.16 5.19 10.49
C THR A 120 -0.20 4.30 9.69
N PHE A 121 -0.36 2.98 9.76
CA PHE A 121 0.47 2.04 9.02
C PHE A 121 0.08 1.99 7.54
N VAL A 122 0.71 2.85 6.74
CA VAL A 122 0.42 3.08 5.31
C VAL A 122 0.35 1.78 4.50
N LEU A 123 1.37 0.91 4.65
CA LEU A 123 1.45 -0.32 3.88
C LEU A 123 0.29 -1.27 4.19
N ALA A 124 -0.13 -1.38 5.46
CA ALA A 124 -1.27 -2.22 5.82
C ALA A 124 -2.59 -1.73 5.20
N HIS A 125 -2.80 -0.41 5.09
CA HIS A 125 -3.95 0.14 4.36
C HIS A 125 -3.88 -0.15 2.87
N TYR A 126 -2.69 -0.08 2.26
CA TYR A 126 -2.51 -0.44 0.86
C TYR A 126 -2.84 -1.90 0.62
N ASP A 127 -2.25 -2.83 1.40
CA ASP A 127 -2.45 -4.27 1.23
C ASP A 127 -3.88 -4.70 1.54
N LEU A 128 -4.53 -4.06 2.52
CA LEU A 128 -5.96 -4.23 2.79
C LEU A 128 -6.80 -3.82 1.56
N GLY A 129 -6.46 -2.70 0.91
CA GLY A 129 -7.10 -2.26 -0.32
C GLY A 129 -6.93 -3.26 -1.46
N VAL A 130 -5.72 -3.82 -1.62
CA VAL A 130 -5.42 -4.86 -2.61
C VAL A 130 -6.24 -6.13 -2.33
N ALA A 131 -6.33 -6.57 -1.08
CA ALA A 131 -7.11 -7.75 -0.70
C ALA A 131 -8.61 -7.55 -0.99
N TRP A 132 -9.18 -6.39 -0.65
CA TRP A 132 -10.57 -6.05 -0.98
C TRP A 132 -10.82 -5.97 -2.48
N TYR A 133 -9.87 -5.42 -3.26
CA TYR A 133 -9.95 -5.41 -4.72
C TYR A 133 -10.05 -6.83 -5.29
N HIS A 134 -9.17 -7.74 -4.87
CA HIS A 134 -9.21 -9.15 -5.29
C HIS A 134 -10.47 -9.89 -4.81
N ARG A 135 -11.05 -9.44 -3.70
CA ARG A 135 -12.35 -9.93 -3.21
C ARG A 135 -13.53 -9.35 -3.99
N CYS A 136 -13.27 -8.54 -5.03
CA CYS A 136 -14.26 -7.81 -5.83
C CYS A 136 -15.14 -6.83 -5.01
N ASN A 137 -14.68 -6.39 -3.85
CA ASN A 137 -15.36 -5.39 -3.03
C ASN A 137 -14.75 -3.99 -3.27
N MET A 138 -15.18 -3.36 -4.37
CA MET A 138 -14.65 -2.05 -4.80
C MET A 138 -14.87 -0.93 -3.76
N PRO A 139 -16.02 -0.81 -3.06
CA PRO A 139 -16.18 0.21 -2.04
C PRO A 139 -15.16 0.15 -0.92
N GLU A 140 -14.86 -1.04 -0.40
CA GLU A 140 -13.85 -1.22 0.66
C GLU A 140 -12.43 -0.99 0.14
N ALA A 141 -12.12 -1.46 -1.06
CA ALA A 141 -10.83 -1.21 -1.70
C ALA A 141 -10.57 0.30 -1.85
N ILE A 142 -11.54 1.04 -2.38
CA ILE A 142 -11.45 2.50 -2.54
C ILE A 142 -11.22 3.19 -1.18
N ARG A 143 -11.95 2.79 -0.13
CA ARG A 143 -11.76 3.37 1.22
C ARG A 143 -10.36 3.13 1.75
N ALA A 144 -9.85 1.92 1.61
CA ALA A 144 -8.52 1.56 2.09
C ALA A 144 -7.40 2.29 1.32
N PHE A 145 -7.50 2.39 -0.01
CA PHE A 145 -6.54 3.15 -0.82
C PHE A 145 -6.60 4.66 -0.54
N ARG A 146 -7.79 5.24 -0.37
CA ARG A 146 -7.92 6.64 0.03
C ARG A 146 -7.24 6.87 1.38
N ARG A 147 -7.43 5.99 2.35
CA ARG A 147 -6.75 6.10 3.64
C ARG A 147 -5.24 5.99 3.52
N CYS A 148 -4.73 5.11 2.66
CA CYS A 148 -3.31 5.04 2.34
C CYS A 148 -2.78 6.38 1.82
N LEU A 149 -3.50 7.03 0.90
CA LEU A 149 -3.11 8.30 0.28
C LEU A 149 -3.29 9.52 1.21
N GLU A 150 -4.21 9.48 2.15
CA GLU A 150 -4.30 10.48 3.23
C GLU A 150 -3.04 10.47 4.11
N LEU A 151 -2.47 9.29 4.34
CA LEU A 151 -1.27 9.09 5.15
C LEU A 151 0.02 9.35 4.38
N ASP A 152 0.05 8.95 3.11
CA ASP A 152 1.19 9.15 2.20
C ASP A 152 0.69 9.55 0.80
N PRO A 153 0.54 10.86 0.53
CA PRO A 153 0.05 11.36 -0.75
C PRO A 153 0.94 11.01 -1.95
N ASN A 154 2.18 10.58 -1.72
CA ASN A 154 3.11 10.21 -2.78
C ASN A 154 3.20 8.69 -3.00
N TYR A 155 2.33 7.89 -2.40
CA TYR A 155 2.33 6.45 -2.58
C TYR A 155 1.77 6.09 -3.96
N ASN A 156 2.63 6.10 -4.99
CA ASN A 156 2.22 5.95 -6.39
C ASN A 156 1.38 4.69 -6.66
N ALA A 157 1.79 3.53 -6.11
CA ALA A 157 1.03 2.30 -6.29
C ALA A 157 -0.42 2.41 -5.79
N ALA A 158 -0.68 3.21 -4.73
CA ALA A 158 -2.04 3.44 -4.23
C ALA A 158 -2.86 4.32 -5.17
N HIS A 159 -2.27 5.36 -5.80
CA HIS A 159 -2.96 6.14 -6.83
C HIS A 159 -3.44 5.27 -7.98
N TYR A 160 -2.55 4.42 -8.51
CA TYR A 160 -2.91 3.51 -9.59
C TYR A 160 -3.98 2.49 -9.17
N ARG A 161 -3.84 1.86 -8.01
CA ARG A 161 -4.81 0.87 -7.50
C ARG A 161 -6.16 1.52 -7.16
N LEU A 162 -6.16 2.72 -6.62
CA LEU A 162 -7.38 3.51 -6.41
C LEU A 162 -8.06 3.80 -7.75
N ALA A 163 -7.29 4.26 -8.76
CA ALA A 163 -7.81 4.54 -10.08
C ALA A 163 -8.46 3.30 -10.73
N VAL A 164 -7.80 2.14 -10.67
CA VAL A 164 -8.35 0.88 -11.17
C VAL A 164 -9.64 0.50 -10.42
N SER A 165 -9.67 0.63 -9.10
CA SER A 165 -10.86 0.34 -8.28
C SER A 165 -12.04 1.26 -8.63
N LEU A 166 -11.77 2.56 -8.80
CA LEU A 166 -12.75 3.57 -9.24
C LEU A 166 -13.26 3.28 -10.65
N PHE A 167 -12.38 2.89 -11.56
CA PHE A 167 -12.74 2.50 -12.93
C PHE A 167 -13.72 1.32 -12.93
N HIS A 168 -13.45 0.27 -12.14
CA HIS A 168 -14.36 -0.86 -11.99
C HIS A 168 -15.67 -0.49 -11.28
N ALA A 169 -15.65 0.49 -10.39
CA ALA A 169 -16.84 1.05 -9.75
C ALA A 169 -17.64 2.00 -10.67
N GLY A 170 -17.19 2.27 -11.91
CA GLY A 170 -17.82 3.18 -12.84
C GLY A 170 -17.60 4.68 -12.56
N GLN A 171 -16.75 5.02 -11.58
CA GLN A 171 -16.41 6.40 -11.19
C GLN A 171 -15.30 6.96 -12.10
N LEU A 172 -15.62 7.09 -13.40
CA LEU A 172 -14.61 7.31 -14.46
C LEU A 172 -13.85 8.63 -14.33
N GLU A 173 -14.51 9.70 -13.84
CA GLU A 173 -13.85 11.02 -13.67
C GLU A 173 -12.75 10.96 -12.62
N GLU A 174 -13.08 10.42 -11.45
CA GLU A 174 -12.12 10.30 -10.37
C GLU A 174 -11.01 9.30 -10.73
N ALA A 175 -11.35 8.20 -11.41
CA ALA A 175 -10.37 7.24 -11.92
C ALA A 175 -9.33 7.92 -12.84
N SER A 176 -9.81 8.73 -13.81
CA SER A 176 -8.93 9.48 -14.71
C SER A 176 -7.97 10.41 -13.95
N ASN A 177 -8.48 11.11 -12.92
CA ASN A 177 -7.66 11.99 -12.10
C ASN A 177 -6.58 11.21 -11.33
N GLN A 178 -6.93 10.07 -10.75
CA GLN A 178 -5.97 9.23 -10.01
C GLN A 178 -4.92 8.59 -10.94
N PHE A 179 -5.29 8.17 -12.15
CA PHE A 179 -4.31 7.72 -13.16
C PHE A 179 -3.34 8.83 -13.54
N LYS A 180 -3.82 10.08 -13.74
CA LYS A 180 -2.95 11.24 -14.02
C LYS A 180 -1.98 11.52 -12.87
N GLN A 181 -2.42 11.39 -11.62
CA GLN A 181 -1.53 11.53 -10.45
C GLN A 181 -0.47 10.43 -10.45
N SER A 182 -0.84 9.19 -10.76
CA SER A 182 0.12 8.09 -10.85
C SER A 182 1.20 8.35 -11.90
N ILE A 183 0.83 8.86 -13.09
CA ILE A 183 1.78 9.24 -14.15
C ILE A 183 2.68 10.39 -13.71
N ALA A 184 2.11 11.39 -13.02
CA ALA A 184 2.88 12.56 -12.56
C ALA A 184 3.96 12.15 -11.53
N LEU A 185 3.70 11.14 -10.71
CA LEU A 185 4.64 10.62 -9.73
C LEU A 185 5.67 9.66 -10.35
N THR A 186 5.26 8.87 -11.34
CA THR A 186 6.11 7.89 -12.02
C THR A 186 5.69 7.81 -13.49
N PRO A 187 6.35 8.58 -14.37
CA PRO A 187 6.02 8.63 -15.80
C PRO A 187 6.08 7.27 -16.50
N GLU A 188 6.90 6.36 -15.98
CA GLU A 188 7.07 5.00 -16.51
C GLU A 188 5.85 4.08 -16.21
N TYR A 189 4.81 4.59 -15.54
CA TYR A 189 3.63 3.79 -15.22
C TYR A 189 2.64 3.75 -16.42
N LEU A 190 3.06 3.07 -17.47
CA LEU A 190 2.51 3.07 -18.83
C LEU A 190 1.07 2.59 -18.94
N MET A 191 0.70 1.63 -18.07
CA MET A 191 -0.69 1.11 -18.02
C MET A 191 -1.73 2.18 -17.64
N ALA A 192 -1.31 3.27 -17.01
CA ALA A 192 -2.23 4.35 -16.66
C ALA A 192 -2.73 5.09 -17.92
N ASN A 193 -1.87 5.34 -18.93
CA ASN A 193 -2.28 5.95 -20.20
C ASN A 193 -3.28 5.07 -20.95
N TYR A 194 -3.07 3.75 -20.97
CA TYR A 194 -4.04 2.81 -21.53
C TYR A 194 -5.43 2.96 -20.87
N HIS A 195 -5.50 2.94 -19.54
CA HIS A 195 -6.77 3.08 -18.82
C HIS A 195 -7.44 4.44 -19.07
N ILE A 196 -6.66 5.54 -19.16
CA ILE A 196 -7.19 6.86 -19.53
C ILE A 196 -7.76 6.81 -20.95
N GLY A 197 -7.08 6.16 -21.89
CA GLY A 197 -7.60 5.92 -23.25
C GLY A 197 -8.95 5.20 -23.25
N VAL A 198 -9.08 4.12 -22.48
CA VAL A 198 -10.34 3.38 -22.33
C VAL A 198 -11.45 4.25 -21.70
N ILE A 199 -11.11 5.13 -20.74
CA ILE A 199 -12.06 6.08 -20.16
C ILE A 199 -12.58 7.06 -21.23
N HIS A 200 -11.68 7.63 -22.05
CA HIS A 200 -12.06 8.53 -23.14
C HIS A 200 -12.94 7.81 -24.19
N GLU A 201 -12.58 6.56 -24.53
CA GLU A 201 -13.38 5.75 -25.47
C GLU A 201 -14.82 5.53 -24.94
N ARG A 202 -15.00 5.17 -23.65
CA ARG A 202 -16.30 5.02 -23.01
C ARG A 202 -17.13 6.30 -23.00
N ARG A 203 -16.48 7.47 -23.11
CA ARG A 203 -17.14 8.78 -23.21
C ARG A 203 -17.41 9.21 -24.65
N GLY A 204 -16.99 8.42 -25.65
CA GLY A 204 -17.08 8.78 -27.07
C GLY A 204 -16.06 9.82 -27.51
N GLU A 205 -15.05 10.10 -26.71
CA GLU A 205 -14.00 11.09 -26.96
C GLU A 205 -12.84 10.45 -27.77
N THR A 206 -13.14 10.06 -29.02
CA THR A 206 -12.29 9.21 -29.87
C THR A 206 -10.89 9.76 -30.08
N GLU A 207 -10.74 11.07 -30.33
CA GLU A 207 -9.43 11.70 -30.54
C GLU A 207 -8.58 11.74 -29.27
N ALA A 208 -9.23 11.91 -28.12
CA ALA A 208 -8.54 11.83 -26.82
C ALA A 208 -8.08 10.40 -26.52
N ALA A 209 -8.94 9.42 -26.75
CA ALA A 209 -8.62 8.00 -26.60
C ALA A 209 -7.42 7.62 -27.49
N GLU A 210 -7.45 8.01 -28.78
CA GLU A 210 -6.36 7.73 -29.71
C GLU A 210 -5.01 8.30 -29.23
N ARG A 211 -5.00 9.52 -28.67
CA ARG A 211 -3.76 10.12 -28.12
C ARG A 211 -3.22 9.32 -26.94
N GLU A 212 -4.07 8.91 -26.02
CA GLU A 212 -3.64 8.19 -24.83
C GLU A 212 -3.17 6.75 -25.16
N PHE A 213 -3.86 6.06 -26.07
CA PHE A 213 -3.40 4.77 -26.55
C PHE A 213 -2.04 4.86 -27.29
N ARG A 214 -1.79 5.93 -28.05
CA ARG A 214 -0.47 6.14 -28.66
C ARG A 214 0.61 6.38 -27.60
N ARG A 215 0.33 7.20 -26.57
CA ARG A 215 1.27 7.41 -25.47
C ARG A 215 1.64 6.11 -24.77
N SER A 216 0.68 5.22 -24.55
CA SER A 216 0.97 3.93 -23.94
C SER A 216 1.87 3.02 -24.81
N LEU A 217 1.96 3.27 -26.12
CA LEU A 217 2.85 2.56 -27.06
C LEU A 217 4.24 3.20 -27.19
N ASP A 218 4.32 4.54 -27.14
CA ASP A 218 5.59 5.25 -27.33
C ASP A 218 6.57 4.98 -26.19
N GLU A 219 6.04 4.72 -25.01
CA GLU A 219 6.83 4.51 -23.78
C GLU A 219 7.01 3.02 -23.43
N ALA A 220 6.11 2.14 -23.87
CA ALA A 220 6.19 0.70 -23.65
C ALA A 220 6.20 -0.06 -24.96
N VAL A 221 7.27 -0.75 -25.21
CA VAL A 221 7.32 -1.67 -26.33
C VAL A 221 6.25 -2.74 -26.11
N GLY A 222 5.08 -2.58 -26.79
CA GLY A 222 4.17 -3.67 -27.01
C GLY A 222 2.96 -3.84 -26.13
N GLU A 223 2.26 -2.78 -25.87
CA GLU A 223 0.91 -2.90 -25.30
C GLU A 223 -0.08 -3.40 -26.36
N VAL A 224 -0.25 -4.72 -26.44
CA VAL A 224 -1.14 -5.39 -27.38
C VAL A 224 -2.55 -4.81 -27.33
N SER A 225 -3.06 -4.52 -26.11
CA SER A 225 -4.39 -3.98 -25.92
C SER A 225 -4.55 -2.60 -26.56
N SER A 226 -3.56 -1.72 -26.44
CA SER A 226 -3.57 -0.39 -27.05
C SER A 226 -3.54 -0.45 -28.58
N LEU A 227 -2.81 -1.41 -29.15
CA LEU A 227 -2.83 -1.66 -30.61
C LEU A 227 -4.22 -2.09 -31.10
N PHE A 228 -4.92 -2.94 -30.37
CA PHE A 228 -6.29 -3.34 -30.73
C PHE A 228 -7.27 -2.16 -30.69
N HIS A 229 -7.22 -1.33 -29.64
CA HIS A 229 -8.08 -0.15 -29.56
C HIS A 229 -7.79 0.85 -30.69
N LEU A 230 -6.51 1.10 -31.00
CA LEU A 230 -6.10 1.95 -32.11
C LEU A 230 -6.58 1.39 -33.46
N ALA A 231 -6.55 0.07 -33.67
CA ALA A 231 -7.05 -0.56 -34.87
C ALA A 231 -8.58 -0.35 -35.03
N ILE A 232 -9.32 -0.48 -33.93
CA ILE A 232 -10.77 -0.22 -33.92
C ILE A 232 -11.04 1.26 -34.30
N ILE A 233 -10.31 2.20 -33.71
CA ILE A 233 -10.43 3.62 -34.01
C ILE A 233 -10.08 3.91 -35.49
N ARG A 234 -9.03 3.31 -36.03
CA ARG A 234 -8.67 3.47 -37.46
C ARG A 234 -9.76 2.96 -38.38
N ARG A 235 -10.28 1.78 -38.09
CA ARG A 235 -11.38 1.19 -38.86
C ARG A 235 -12.64 2.06 -38.83
N SER A 236 -13.01 2.62 -37.69
CA SER A 236 -14.16 3.52 -37.57
C SER A 236 -14.01 4.81 -38.37
N LYS A 237 -12.76 5.22 -38.68
CA LYS A 237 -12.40 6.36 -39.53
C LYS A 237 -12.25 6.00 -41.02
N GLY A 238 -12.51 4.74 -41.41
CA GLY A 238 -12.38 4.23 -42.77
C GLY A 238 -10.96 3.90 -43.23
N ASP A 239 -9.98 3.91 -42.31
CA ASP A 239 -8.59 3.55 -42.60
C ASP A 239 -8.38 2.04 -42.32
N GLU A 240 -8.87 1.20 -43.27
CA GLU A 240 -8.76 -0.25 -43.16
C GLU A 240 -7.29 -0.72 -43.20
N ASN A 241 -6.45 -0.15 -44.07
CA ASN A 241 -5.05 -0.52 -44.18
C ASN A 241 -4.26 -0.23 -42.89
N GLY A 242 -4.50 0.95 -42.29
CA GLY A 242 -3.90 1.30 -41.00
C GLY A 242 -4.38 0.41 -39.86
N ALA A 243 -5.65 -0.02 -39.89
CA ALA A 243 -6.18 -0.96 -38.91
C ALA A 243 -5.55 -2.36 -39.04
N GLU A 244 -5.39 -2.88 -40.26
CA GLU A 244 -4.74 -4.17 -40.51
C GLU A 244 -3.27 -4.19 -40.08
N ASP A 245 -2.52 -3.10 -40.32
CA ASP A 245 -1.14 -2.97 -39.87
C ASP A 245 -1.03 -3.05 -38.35
N LEU A 246 -1.88 -2.32 -37.62
CA LEU A 246 -1.94 -2.36 -36.15
C LEU A 246 -2.28 -3.74 -35.60
N LEU A 247 -3.24 -4.44 -36.23
CA LEU A 247 -3.60 -5.81 -35.84
C LEU A 247 -2.45 -6.80 -36.08
N ARG A 248 -1.74 -6.67 -37.22
CA ARG A 248 -0.56 -7.47 -37.50
C ARG A 248 0.51 -7.27 -36.42
N ARG A 249 0.83 -6.02 -36.05
CA ARG A 249 1.77 -5.70 -34.99
C ARG A 249 1.34 -6.29 -33.65
N ALA A 250 0.05 -6.18 -33.28
CA ALA A 250 -0.48 -6.79 -32.06
C ALA A 250 -0.26 -8.32 -32.03
N HIS A 251 -0.47 -8.98 -33.17
CA HIS A 251 -0.30 -10.42 -33.30
C HIS A 251 1.18 -10.85 -33.22
N GLU A 252 2.08 -10.13 -33.89
CA GLU A 252 3.52 -10.37 -33.83
C GLU A 252 4.04 -10.24 -32.39
N PHE A 253 3.55 -9.25 -31.67
CA PHE A 253 3.91 -8.98 -30.29
C PHE A 253 3.42 -10.07 -29.33
N GLY A 254 2.18 -10.52 -29.50
CA GLY A 254 1.61 -11.62 -28.70
C GLY A 254 2.38 -12.94 -28.90
N ARG A 255 2.88 -13.20 -30.13
CA ARG A 255 3.73 -14.36 -30.40
C ARG A 255 5.10 -14.29 -29.74
N ALA A 256 5.72 -13.11 -29.74
CA ALA A 256 7.03 -12.92 -29.11
C ALA A 256 6.99 -13.17 -27.59
N GLN A 257 5.89 -12.79 -26.93
CA GLN A 257 5.71 -13.05 -25.50
C GLN A 257 5.39 -14.51 -25.16
N SER A 258 4.69 -15.23 -26.04
CA SER A 258 4.35 -16.65 -25.83
C SER A 258 5.48 -17.63 -26.18
N GLY A 259 6.50 -17.19 -26.93
CA GLY A 259 7.64 -18.01 -27.35
C GLY A 259 8.84 -18.00 -26.39
N THR A 260 8.76 -17.31 -25.26
CA THR A 260 9.83 -17.21 -24.24
C THR A 260 9.55 -18.02 -22.98
N SER A 261 8.72 -19.06 -23.06
CA SER A 261 8.40 -19.97 -21.95
C SER A 261 9.21 -21.26 -22.06
#